data_b60d0eb053c9988520de9ae2214c6aac
#
_entry.id   b60d0eb053c9988520de9ae2214c6aac
#
_cell.length_a   1.000
_cell.length_b   1.000
_cell.length_c   1.000
_cell.angle_alpha   90.00
_cell.angle_beta   90.00
_cell.angle_gamma   90.00
#
_symmetry.space_group_name_H-M   'P 1'
#
loop_
_entity.id
_entity.type
_entity.pdbx_description
1 polymer ?
#
loop_
_entity_poly.entity_id
_entity_poly.type
_entity_poly.pdbx_seq_one_letter_code
_entity_poly.pdbx_strand_id
1 'polypeptide(L)'
;MKAQKSHFSGQKNEKEAMESRKVQVVGNNSYAVSLPKKWILSNHIKNHDIIFMNITDNNELILTKSINSQSNAKKVLIHVDDKNIDTLTEFIMFCYVKSIDHIKVTSKTIDHNILHSIQSAIKYLEGYSITHEDETSVEISFLFNDIQTNIKTIQLRMYYLIKLHVSSLENKQYKILEETEHAVDRMFYLSRRVLLSCMSDYSKKTENGIKNEEDILYLQIISKRMESISDNILRMRTMDPSKSDIATLSKIIVFLGKLMSQKEEATRIKSEFEKITISSKNHQAFARLNRIHDLCRDAFDAKINMEFNEKIKDYAVK
;
A
#
# COMPACT_ATOMS: atom_id res chain seq x y z
N MET A 1 -50.93 29.06 16.92
CA MET A 1 -49.49 28.76 16.89
C MET A 1 -49.25 27.40 17.53
N LYS A 2 -49.07 26.35 16.74
CA LYS A 2 -48.70 25.01 17.22
C LYS A 2 -47.28 24.73 16.78
N ALA A 3 -46.38 24.55 17.75
CA ALA A 3 -44.98 24.23 17.53
C ALA A 3 -44.84 22.79 17.05
N GLN A 4 -44.22 22.59 15.89
CA GLN A 4 -43.78 21.28 15.41
C GLN A 4 -42.52 20.83 16.16
N LYS A 5 -42.65 19.75 16.92
CA LYS A 5 -41.51 19.03 17.50
C LYS A 5 -40.87 18.20 16.43
N SER A 6 -39.63 18.54 16.04
CA SER A 6 -38.77 17.70 15.23
C SER A 6 -38.29 16.50 16.04
N HIS A 7 -38.66 15.29 15.61
CA HIS A 7 -38.11 14.05 16.14
C HIS A 7 -36.74 13.80 15.51
N PHE A 8 -35.68 14.13 16.22
CA PHE A 8 -34.37 13.54 15.98
C PHE A 8 -34.36 12.17 16.64
N SER A 9 -34.49 11.10 15.85
CA SER A 9 -34.23 9.74 16.28
C SER A 9 -32.72 9.56 16.45
N GLY A 10 -32.26 9.63 17.68
CA GLY A 10 -30.87 9.31 18.04
C GLY A 10 -30.58 7.84 17.69
N GLN A 11 -29.70 7.61 16.71
CA GLN A 11 -29.04 6.33 16.56
C GLN A 11 -28.23 6.08 17.84
N LYS A 12 -28.65 5.09 18.63
CA LYS A 12 -27.84 4.52 19.70
C LYS A 12 -26.59 3.93 19.07
N ASN A 13 -25.44 4.58 19.27
CA ASN A 13 -24.14 3.96 19.15
C ASN A 13 -24.10 2.79 20.15
N GLU A 14 -24.44 1.59 19.72
CA GLU A 14 -24.07 0.37 20.41
C GLU A 14 -22.54 0.30 20.41
N LYS A 15 -21.92 0.72 21.51
CA LYS A 15 -20.53 0.32 21.81
C LYS A 15 -20.52 -1.19 21.73
N GLU A 16 -19.74 -1.76 20.79
CA GLU A 16 -19.52 -3.21 20.76
C GLU A 16 -18.92 -3.60 22.13
N ALA A 17 -19.76 -4.18 22.97
CA ALA A 17 -19.33 -4.62 24.29
C ALA A 17 -18.43 -5.85 24.10
N MET A 18 -17.25 -5.83 24.68
CA MET A 18 -16.36 -6.98 24.71
C MET A 18 -17.11 -8.16 25.37
N GLU A 19 -17.34 -9.23 24.60
CA GLU A 19 -18.00 -10.44 25.12
C GLU A 19 -16.97 -11.34 25.81
N SER A 20 -17.24 -11.76 27.04
CA SER A 20 -16.43 -12.75 27.74
C SER A 20 -17.09 -14.15 27.71
N ARG A 21 -16.29 -15.18 27.61
CA ARG A 21 -16.72 -16.59 27.63
C ARG A 21 -15.82 -17.37 28.59
N LYS A 22 -16.43 -18.35 29.28
CA LYS A 22 -15.67 -19.26 30.15
C LYS A 22 -15.07 -20.38 29.32
N VAL A 23 -13.84 -20.70 29.58
CA VAL A 23 -13.17 -21.88 29.03
C VAL A 23 -13.70 -23.11 29.77
N GLN A 24 -14.03 -24.19 29.04
CA GLN A 24 -14.49 -25.45 29.55
C GLN A 24 -13.52 -26.56 29.15
N VAL A 25 -13.26 -27.49 30.04
CA VAL A 25 -12.48 -28.69 29.74
C VAL A 25 -13.39 -29.71 29.05
N VAL A 26 -12.95 -30.22 27.91
CA VAL A 26 -13.69 -31.27 27.15
C VAL A 26 -12.74 -32.45 26.91
N GLY A 27 -13.09 -33.58 27.50
CA GLY A 27 -12.20 -34.75 27.49
C GLY A 27 -10.95 -34.54 28.35
N ASN A 28 -9.88 -35.30 28.09
CA ASN A 28 -8.69 -35.29 28.94
C ASN A 28 -7.69 -34.15 28.64
N ASN A 29 -7.67 -33.59 27.40
CA ASN A 29 -6.63 -32.64 26.99
C ASN A 29 -7.14 -31.52 26.08
N SER A 30 -8.45 -31.29 25.99
CA SER A 30 -9.01 -30.25 25.12
C SER A 30 -9.75 -29.19 25.91
N TYR A 31 -9.70 -27.96 25.44
CA TYR A 31 -10.45 -26.86 25.98
C TYR A 31 -11.47 -26.35 24.95
N ALA A 32 -12.65 -25.99 25.38
CA ALA A 32 -13.68 -25.42 24.54
C ALA A 32 -14.10 -24.03 25.01
N VAL A 33 -14.42 -23.17 24.06
CA VAL A 33 -15.04 -21.87 24.31
C VAL A 33 -16.19 -21.69 23.31
N SER A 34 -17.34 -21.19 23.78
CA SER A 34 -18.48 -20.94 22.90
C SER A 34 -18.24 -19.68 22.05
N LEU A 35 -18.44 -19.79 20.73
CA LEU A 35 -18.30 -18.68 19.80
C LEU A 35 -19.51 -17.74 19.85
N PRO A 36 -19.33 -16.42 19.64
CA PRO A 36 -20.43 -15.47 19.61
C PRO A 36 -21.42 -15.77 18.50
N LYS A 37 -22.72 -15.87 18.84
CA LYS A 37 -23.79 -16.17 17.86
C LYS A 37 -23.80 -15.17 16.69
N LYS A 38 -23.56 -13.88 16.98
CA LYS A 38 -23.49 -12.83 15.96
C LYS A 38 -22.39 -13.14 14.93
N TRP A 39 -21.20 -13.55 15.39
CA TRP A 39 -20.08 -13.91 14.53
C TRP A 39 -20.36 -15.15 13.66
N ILE A 40 -20.99 -16.20 14.25
CA ILE A 40 -21.41 -17.41 13.54
C ILE A 40 -22.38 -17.07 12.40
N LEU A 41 -23.40 -16.25 12.69
CA LEU A 41 -24.40 -15.86 11.70
C LEU A 41 -23.84 -14.97 10.61
N SER A 42 -23.03 -13.98 10.97
CA SER A 42 -22.40 -13.05 10.01
C SER A 42 -21.44 -13.74 9.04
N ASN A 43 -20.81 -14.84 9.48
CA ASN A 43 -19.91 -15.63 8.65
C ASN A 43 -20.59 -16.85 8.01
N HIS A 44 -21.93 -16.99 8.14
CA HIS A 44 -22.69 -18.12 7.60
C HIS A 44 -22.07 -19.47 7.96
N ILE A 45 -21.62 -19.62 9.22
CA ILE A 45 -21.03 -20.84 9.74
C ILE A 45 -22.16 -21.81 10.11
N LYS A 46 -22.07 -23.03 9.62
CA LYS A 46 -23.01 -24.12 9.87
C LYS A 46 -22.42 -25.18 10.80
N ASN A 47 -23.27 -26.05 11.32
CA ASN A 47 -22.81 -27.21 12.07
C ASN A 47 -21.88 -28.08 11.19
N HIS A 48 -20.77 -28.55 11.75
CA HIS A 48 -19.70 -29.30 11.09
C HIS A 48 -18.79 -28.47 10.14
N ASP A 49 -18.97 -27.16 10.00
CA ASP A 49 -18.00 -26.32 9.27
C ASP A 49 -16.65 -26.33 10.01
N ILE A 50 -15.59 -26.32 9.24
CA ILE A 50 -14.22 -26.21 9.77
C ILE A 50 -13.91 -24.72 10.03
N ILE A 51 -13.35 -24.44 11.22
CA ILE A 51 -12.83 -23.14 11.59
C ILE A 51 -11.32 -23.27 11.73
N PHE A 52 -10.61 -22.39 11.06
CA PHE A 52 -9.15 -22.30 11.15
C PHE A 52 -8.79 -21.42 12.33
N MET A 53 -7.78 -21.83 13.09
CA MET A 53 -7.27 -21.12 14.25
C MET A 53 -5.80 -20.84 14.04
N ASN A 54 -5.40 -19.60 14.29
CA ASN A 54 -4.01 -19.18 14.24
C ASN A 54 -3.64 -18.45 15.54
N ILE A 55 -2.47 -18.76 16.09
CA ILE A 55 -1.90 -18.06 17.23
C ILE A 55 -0.90 -17.05 16.71
N THR A 56 -1.14 -15.78 17.00
CA THR A 56 -0.23 -14.69 16.61
C THR A 56 1.00 -14.66 17.50
N ASP A 57 2.03 -13.93 17.05
CA ASP A 57 3.23 -13.68 17.84
C ASP A 57 2.94 -12.95 19.17
N ASN A 58 1.82 -12.23 19.26
CA ASN A 58 1.34 -11.57 20.48
C ASN A 58 0.51 -12.49 21.38
N ASN A 59 0.51 -13.79 21.10
CA ASN A 59 -0.25 -14.80 21.85
C ASN A 59 -1.78 -14.62 21.77
N GLU A 60 -2.30 -14.01 20.69
CA GLU A 60 -3.71 -13.86 20.40
C GLU A 60 -4.20 -15.01 19.53
N LEU A 61 -5.44 -15.47 19.75
CA LEU A 61 -6.07 -16.51 18.94
C LEU A 61 -7.02 -15.89 17.91
N ILE A 62 -6.67 -16.00 16.63
CA ILE A 62 -7.49 -15.54 15.51
C ILE A 62 -8.26 -16.74 14.95
N LEU A 63 -9.59 -16.59 14.81
CA LEU A 63 -10.47 -17.57 14.23
C LEU A 63 -10.95 -17.11 12.85
N THR A 64 -10.82 -17.96 11.82
CA THR A 64 -11.29 -17.68 10.46
C THR A 64 -12.10 -18.85 9.90
N LYS A 65 -13.12 -18.55 9.06
CA LYS A 65 -13.92 -19.59 8.39
C LYS A 65 -13.18 -20.25 7.23
N SER A 66 -12.27 -19.52 6.57
CA SER A 66 -11.50 -20.05 5.45
C SER A 66 -10.07 -19.52 5.52
N ILE A 67 -9.09 -20.35 5.12
CA ILE A 67 -7.69 -19.93 4.94
C ILE A 67 -7.57 -19.02 3.71
N ASN A 68 -8.34 -19.34 2.66
CA ASN A 68 -8.53 -18.48 1.51
C ASN A 68 -9.84 -17.74 1.72
N SER A 69 -9.80 -16.52 2.24
CA SER A 69 -10.88 -15.60 2.00
C SER A 69 -10.95 -15.41 0.48
N GLN A 70 -11.78 -16.21 -0.22
CA GLN A 70 -12.40 -15.65 -1.41
C GLN A 70 -13.10 -14.41 -0.91
N SER A 71 -12.39 -13.30 -0.93
CA SER A 71 -12.94 -12.00 -0.61
C SER A 71 -14.11 -11.87 -1.56
N ASN A 72 -15.34 -11.86 -1.03
CA ASN A 72 -16.47 -11.42 -1.82
C ASN A 72 -16.00 -10.14 -2.50
N ALA A 73 -15.85 -10.20 -3.83
CA ALA A 73 -15.28 -9.11 -4.60
C ALA A 73 -15.94 -7.80 -4.17
N LYS A 74 -15.16 -6.89 -3.58
CA LYS A 74 -15.69 -5.64 -3.04
C LYS A 74 -16.16 -4.78 -4.19
N LYS A 75 -17.43 -4.40 -4.17
CA LYS A 75 -18.08 -3.60 -5.23
C LYS A 75 -18.47 -2.24 -4.70
N VAL A 76 -18.28 -1.22 -5.52
CA VAL A 76 -18.68 0.16 -5.24
C VAL A 76 -19.46 0.72 -6.43
N LEU A 77 -20.57 1.38 -6.16
CA LEU A 77 -21.34 2.16 -7.13
C LEU A 77 -21.06 3.65 -6.88
N ILE A 78 -20.63 4.36 -7.91
CA ILE A 78 -20.39 5.80 -7.89
C ILE A 78 -21.41 6.45 -8.81
N HIS A 79 -22.21 7.35 -8.28
CA HIS A 79 -23.06 8.20 -9.11
C HIS A 79 -22.39 9.56 -9.32
N VAL A 80 -22.14 9.93 -10.57
CA VAL A 80 -21.44 11.17 -10.94
C VAL A 80 -22.44 12.22 -11.37
N ASP A 81 -22.30 13.41 -10.80
CA ASP A 81 -23.00 14.64 -11.15
C ASP A 81 -22.01 15.82 -11.21
N ASP A 82 -22.49 17.02 -11.54
CA ASP A 82 -21.67 18.23 -11.66
C ASP A 82 -20.95 18.63 -10.36
N LYS A 83 -21.32 18.04 -9.22
CA LYS A 83 -20.75 18.40 -7.91
C LYS A 83 -19.55 17.55 -7.53
N ASN A 84 -19.45 16.33 -8.08
CA ASN A 84 -18.42 15.35 -7.67
C ASN A 84 -17.50 14.88 -8.79
N ILE A 85 -17.68 15.38 -10.02
CA ILE A 85 -16.84 15.02 -11.16
C ILE A 85 -15.36 15.35 -10.93
N ASP A 86 -15.06 16.48 -10.29
CA ASP A 86 -13.71 16.94 -10.02
C ASP A 86 -12.93 16.01 -9.07
N THR A 87 -13.64 15.23 -8.26
CA THR A 87 -13.04 14.28 -7.29
C THR A 87 -13.12 12.83 -7.74
N LEU A 88 -13.61 12.56 -8.94
CA LEU A 88 -13.81 11.19 -9.44
C LEU A 88 -12.48 10.43 -9.56
N THR A 89 -11.44 11.08 -10.08
CA THR A 89 -10.09 10.51 -10.21
C THR A 89 -9.57 10.04 -8.85
N GLU A 90 -9.59 10.92 -7.83
CA GLU A 90 -9.11 10.63 -6.48
C GLU A 90 -9.93 9.52 -5.82
N PHE A 91 -11.25 9.51 -6.07
CA PHE A 91 -12.12 8.50 -5.49
C PHE A 91 -11.87 7.11 -6.09
N ILE A 92 -11.61 7.00 -7.40
CA ILE A 92 -11.21 5.74 -8.04
C ILE A 92 -9.86 5.27 -7.48
N MET A 93 -8.88 6.18 -7.33
CA MET A 93 -7.59 5.87 -6.73
C MET A 93 -7.74 5.39 -5.27
N PHE A 94 -8.62 6.03 -4.49
CA PHE A 94 -8.96 5.58 -3.14
C PHE A 94 -9.57 4.17 -3.15
N CYS A 95 -10.53 3.88 -4.03
CA CYS A 95 -11.13 2.55 -4.18
C CYS A 95 -10.07 1.48 -4.48
N TYR A 96 -9.12 1.79 -5.37
CA TYR A 96 -8.02 0.89 -5.68
C TYR A 96 -7.21 0.53 -4.44
N VAL A 97 -6.77 1.54 -3.68
CA VAL A 97 -5.96 1.35 -2.46
C VAL A 97 -6.75 0.57 -1.39
N LYS A 98 -8.07 0.74 -1.33
CA LYS A 98 -8.98 -0.01 -0.43
C LYS A 98 -9.28 -1.44 -0.89
N SER A 99 -8.61 -1.92 -1.94
CA SER A 99 -8.84 -3.26 -2.50
C SER A 99 -10.30 -3.49 -2.91
N ILE A 100 -10.92 -2.47 -3.50
CA ILE A 100 -12.18 -2.61 -4.22
C ILE A 100 -11.86 -3.30 -5.56
N ASP A 101 -12.60 -4.31 -5.93
CA ASP A 101 -12.32 -5.10 -7.14
C ASP A 101 -13.19 -4.69 -8.32
N HIS A 102 -14.38 -4.14 -8.04
CA HIS A 102 -15.31 -3.66 -9.06
C HIS A 102 -15.85 -2.29 -8.69
N ILE A 103 -15.76 -1.37 -9.63
CA ILE A 103 -16.35 -0.04 -9.53
C ILE A 103 -17.32 0.13 -10.70
N LYS A 104 -18.56 0.51 -10.41
CA LYS A 104 -19.51 0.95 -11.43
C LYS A 104 -19.72 2.46 -11.26
N VAL A 105 -19.31 3.21 -12.27
CA VAL A 105 -19.56 4.65 -12.37
C VAL A 105 -20.83 4.84 -13.18
N THR A 106 -21.77 5.63 -12.70
CA THR A 106 -23.03 5.93 -13.39
C THR A 106 -23.27 7.44 -13.46
N SER A 107 -23.87 7.90 -14.55
CA SER A 107 -24.30 9.29 -14.74
C SER A 107 -25.53 9.33 -15.64
N LYS A 108 -26.17 10.49 -15.77
CA LYS A 108 -27.22 10.69 -16.79
C LYS A 108 -26.69 10.42 -18.20
N THR A 109 -25.46 10.84 -18.47
CA THR A 109 -24.72 10.59 -19.70
C THR A 109 -23.24 10.48 -19.32
N ILE A 110 -22.54 9.49 -19.83
CA ILE A 110 -21.08 9.38 -19.74
C ILE A 110 -20.47 10.26 -20.83
N ASP A 111 -20.01 11.43 -20.42
CA ASP A 111 -19.36 12.39 -21.31
C ASP A 111 -17.83 12.22 -21.36
N HIS A 112 -17.18 12.99 -22.21
CA HIS A 112 -15.72 12.98 -22.36
C HIS A 112 -14.98 13.31 -21.04
N ASN A 113 -15.53 14.19 -20.18
CA ASN A 113 -14.87 14.59 -18.94
C ASN A 113 -14.86 13.43 -17.94
N ILE A 114 -15.97 12.69 -17.82
CA ILE A 114 -16.08 11.50 -16.98
C ILE A 114 -15.10 10.43 -17.46
N LEU A 115 -15.09 10.14 -18.77
CA LEU A 115 -14.16 9.16 -19.35
C LEU A 115 -12.69 9.56 -19.15
N HIS A 116 -12.37 10.84 -19.36
CA HIS A 116 -11.01 11.35 -19.14
C HIS A 116 -10.59 11.20 -17.67
N SER A 117 -11.47 11.51 -16.71
CA SER A 117 -11.19 11.33 -15.27
C SER A 117 -10.94 9.87 -14.92
N ILE A 118 -11.76 8.94 -15.44
CA ILE A 118 -11.58 7.49 -15.26
C ILE A 118 -10.24 7.03 -15.84
N GLN A 119 -9.94 7.38 -17.11
CA GLN A 119 -8.70 6.99 -17.78
C GLN A 119 -7.46 7.56 -17.09
N SER A 120 -7.55 8.80 -16.61
CA SER A 120 -6.48 9.45 -15.84
C SER A 120 -6.18 8.73 -14.54
N ALA A 121 -7.20 8.21 -13.84
CA ALA A 121 -7.00 7.39 -12.66
C ALA A 121 -6.37 6.03 -13.01
N ILE A 122 -6.96 5.29 -13.96
CA ILE A 122 -6.55 3.92 -14.31
C ILE A 122 -5.10 3.86 -14.80
N LYS A 123 -4.61 4.90 -15.44
CA LYS A 123 -3.22 5.01 -15.92
C LYS A 123 -2.18 4.67 -14.82
N TYR A 124 -2.50 4.96 -13.56
CA TYR A 124 -1.62 4.74 -12.41
C TYR A 124 -1.98 3.50 -11.58
N LEU A 125 -3.01 2.74 -11.98
CA LEU A 125 -3.59 1.69 -11.15
C LEU A 125 -3.41 0.31 -11.82
N GLU A 126 -2.29 -0.33 -11.50
CA GLU A 126 -1.94 -1.63 -12.06
C GLU A 126 -3.04 -2.67 -11.81
N GLY A 127 -3.54 -3.28 -12.87
CA GLY A 127 -4.59 -4.29 -12.81
C GLY A 127 -6.02 -3.77 -12.93
N TYR A 128 -6.28 -2.46 -12.83
CA TYR A 128 -7.59 -1.91 -13.17
C TYR A 128 -7.73 -1.74 -14.68
N SER A 129 -8.91 -2.10 -15.18
CA SER A 129 -9.29 -1.88 -16.59
C SER A 129 -10.78 -1.59 -16.69
N ILE A 130 -11.16 -0.82 -17.72
CA ILE A 130 -12.56 -0.68 -18.11
C ILE A 130 -12.98 -2.01 -18.71
N THR A 131 -14.02 -2.64 -18.16
CA THR A 131 -14.56 -3.93 -18.60
C THR A 131 -15.90 -3.82 -19.30
N HIS A 132 -16.61 -2.72 -19.08
CA HIS A 132 -17.84 -2.39 -19.75
C HIS A 132 -18.04 -0.87 -19.82
N GLU A 133 -18.63 -0.39 -20.92
CA GLU A 133 -18.93 1.02 -21.13
C GLU A 133 -20.22 1.13 -21.95
N ASP A 134 -21.15 1.98 -21.50
CA ASP A 134 -22.36 2.35 -22.22
C ASP A 134 -22.65 3.85 -22.01
N GLU A 135 -23.78 4.36 -22.59
CA GLU A 135 -24.14 5.79 -22.53
C GLU A 135 -24.33 6.34 -21.11
N THR A 136 -24.59 5.49 -20.14
CA THR A 136 -24.95 5.86 -18.74
C THR A 136 -24.05 5.24 -17.69
N SER A 137 -23.18 4.30 -18.06
CA SER A 137 -22.34 3.63 -17.09
C SER A 137 -20.97 3.19 -17.64
N VAL A 138 -19.98 3.15 -16.73
CA VAL A 138 -18.65 2.56 -16.99
C VAL A 138 -18.33 1.60 -15.83
N GLU A 139 -17.91 0.38 -16.16
CA GLU A 139 -17.47 -0.59 -15.17
C GLU A 139 -15.96 -0.77 -15.22
N ILE A 140 -15.32 -0.64 -14.07
CA ILE A 140 -13.89 -0.82 -13.88
C ILE A 140 -13.70 -2.07 -13.02
N SER A 141 -12.88 -3.00 -13.47
CA SER A 141 -12.59 -4.22 -12.74
C SER A 141 -11.10 -4.42 -12.55
N PHE A 142 -10.75 -5.05 -11.41
CA PHE A 142 -9.41 -5.54 -11.13
C PHE A 142 -9.26 -6.91 -11.81
N LEU A 143 -8.40 -6.99 -12.84
CA LEU A 143 -8.30 -8.16 -13.72
C LEU A 143 -7.33 -9.23 -13.22
N PHE A 144 -6.52 -8.92 -12.23
CA PHE A 144 -5.57 -9.90 -11.70
C PHE A 144 -6.23 -10.73 -10.60
N ASN A 145 -6.53 -11.98 -10.89
CA ASN A 145 -6.84 -12.97 -9.86
C ASN A 145 -5.51 -13.40 -9.22
N ASP A 146 -5.39 -13.23 -7.90
CA ASP A 146 -4.24 -13.67 -7.10
C ASP A 146 -2.88 -13.19 -7.63
N ILE A 147 -2.66 -11.88 -7.58
CA ILE A 147 -1.29 -11.40 -7.69
C ILE A 147 -0.54 -11.92 -6.46
N GLN A 148 0.24 -12.97 -6.64
CA GLN A 148 1.26 -13.42 -5.67
C GLN A 148 2.42 -12.41 -5.58
N THR A 149 2.09 -11.13 -5.68
CA THR A 149 3.05 -10.05 -5.66
C THR A 149 3.17 -9.54 -4.25
N ASN A 150 4.19 -9.99 -3.54
CA ASN A 150 4.47 -9.50 -2.20
C ASN A 150 5.14 -8.12 -2.23
N ILE A 151 5.06 -7.42 -1.11
CA ILE A 151 5.60 -6.05 -0.98
C ILE A 151 7.11 -5.96 -1.28
N LYS A 152 7.89 -6.98 -0.95
CA LYS A 152 9.32 -7.04 -1.23
C LYS A 152 9.60 -7.04 -2.73
N THR A 153 8.83 -7.82 -3.51
CA THR A 153 8.95 -7.87 -4.97
C THR A 153 8.59 -6.52 -5.60
N ILE A 154 7.53 -5.85 -5.09
CA ILE A 154 7.13 -4.52 -5.56
C ILE A 154 8.25 -3.51 -5.30
N GLN A 155 8.78 -3.44 -4.09
CA GLN A 155 9.87 -2.51 -3.73
C GLN A 155 11.14 -2.79 -4.52
N LEU A 156 11.48 -4.06 -4.76
CA LEU A 156 12.61 -4.41 -5.60
C LEU A 156 12.38 -3.97 -7.06
N ARG A 157 11.16 -4.10 -7.58
CA ARG A 157 10.81 -3.58 -8.91
C ARG A 157 10.93 -2.06 -8.97
N MET A 158 10.45 -1.33 -7.95
CA MET A 158 10.62 0.13 -7.84
C MET A 158 12.10 0.50 -7.89
N TYR A 159 12.96 -0.21 -7.16
CA TYR A 159 14.40 0.04 -7.19
C TYR A 159 14.98 -0.11 -8.61
N TYR A 160 14.64 -1.18 -9.34
CA TYR A 160 15.11 -1.37 -10.71
C TYR A 160 14.62 -0.29 -11.66
N LEU A 161 13.38 0.19 -11.49
CA LEU A 161 12.84 1.33 -12.25
C LEU A 161 13.61 2.63 -11.92
N ILE A 162 13.91 2.91 -10.66
CA ILE A 162 14.70 4.07 -10.24
C ILE A 162 16.12 4.00 -10.83
N LYS A 163 16.73 2.82 -10.88
CA LYS A 163 18.02 2.61 -11.53
C LYS A 163 17.97 2.91 -13.02
N LEU A 164 16.91 2.43 -13.71
CA LEU A 164 16.67 2.76 -15.12
C LEU A 164 16.43 4.26 -15.31
N HIS A 165 15.74 4.91 -14.38
CA HIS A 165 15.48 6.34 -14.37
C HIS A 165 16.80 7.15 -14.37
N VAL A 166 17.77 6.76 -13.52
CA VAL A 166 19.11 7.39 -13.50
C VAL A 166 19.83 7.20 -14.84
N SER A 167 19.82 5.99 -15.40
CA SER A 167 20.43 5.71 -16.69
C SER A 167 19.78 6.51 -17.84
N SER A 168 18.46 6.65 -17.82
CA SER A 168 17.71 7.44 -18.81
C SER A 168 18.02 8.94 -18.70
N LEU A 169 18.22 9.46 -17.49
CA LEU A 169 18.65 10.83 -17.26
C LEU A 169 20.08 11.06 -17.81
N GLU A 170 21.01 10.14 -17.52
CA GLU A 170 22.38 10.17 -18.01
C GLU A 170 22.45 10.22 -19.53
N ASN A 171 21.64 9.39 -20.19
CA ASN A 171 21.61 9.27 -21.64
C ASN A 171 20.65 10.29 -22.31
N LYS A 172 20.05 11.21 -21.56
CA LYS A 172 19.08 12.22 -22.04
C LYS A 172 17.86 11.61 -22.76
N GLN A 173 17.46 10.42 -22.37
CA GLN A 173 16.32 9.68 -22.91
C GLN A 173 15.02 10.09 -22.20
N TYR A 174 14.60 11.34 -22.40
CA TYR A 174 13.54 11.97 -21.59
C TYR A 174 12.17 11.30 -21.72
N LYS A 175 11.86 10.70 -22.86
CA LYS A 175 10.61 9.91 -23.01
C LYS A 175 10.62 8.67 -22.12
N ILE A 176 11.73 7.92 -22.11
CA ILE A 176 11.89 6.75 -21.25
C ILE A 176 11.89 7.17 -19.78
N LEU A 177 12.46 8.33 -19.48
CA LEU A 177 12.48 8.93 -18.15
C LEU A 177 11.03 9.14 -17.62
N GLU A 178 10.14 9.73 -18.42
CA GLU A 178 8.73 9.95 -18.07
C GLU A 178 7.95 8.62 -17.94
N GLU A 179 8.13 7.71 -18.89
CA GLU A 179 7.50 6.39 -18.86
C GLU A 179 7.92 5.58 -17.62
N THR A 180 9.17 5.72 -17.20
CA THR A 180 9.72 5.04 -16.03
C THR A 180 9.17 5.63 -14.73
N GLU A 181 8.99 6.94 -14.67
CA GLU A 181 8.37 7.61 -13.51
C GLU A 181 6.93 7.12 -13.32
N HIS A 182 6.13 7.12 -14.39
CA HIS A 182 4.78 6.54 -14.34
C HIS A 182 4.76 5.07 -13.93
N ALA A 183 5.80 4.29 -14.29
CA ALA A 183 5.91 2.91 -13.84
C ALA A 183 6.21 2.80 -12.33
N VAL A 184 7.02 3.73 -11.77
CA VAL A 184 7.26 3.81 -10.33
C VAL A 184 5.98 4.17 -9.59
N ASP A 185 5.20 5.12 -10.10
CA ASP A 185 3.91 5.51 -9.53
C ASP A 185 2.92 4.33 -9.47
N ARG A 186 2.82 3.56 -10.57
CA ARG A 186 1.97 2.36 -10.56
C ARG A 186 2.40 1.36 -9.49
N MET A 187 3.70 1.12 -9.34
CA MET A 187 4.22 0.24 -8.28
C MET A 187 3.95 0.82 -6.88
N PHE A 188 4.02 2.14 -6.71
CA PHE A 188 3.69 2.78 -5.44
C PHE A 188 2.21 2.57 -5.06
N TYR A 189 1.26 2.80 -5.99
CA TYR A 189 -0.15 2.54 -5.72
C TYR A 189 -0.43 1.06 -5.46
N LEU A 190 0.22 0.15 -6.19
CA LEU A 190 0.14 -1.28 -5.94
C LEU A 190 0.67 -1.64 -4.53
N SER A 191 1.79 -1.05 -4.11
CA SER A 191 2.32 -1.26 -2.75
C SER A 191 1.32 -0.85 -1.67
N ARG A 192 0.65 0.29 -1.86
CA ARG A 192 -0.41 0.78 -0.95
C ARG A 192 -1.59 -0.20 -0.88
N ARG A 193 -2.05 -0.71 -2.03
CA ARG A 193 -3.12 -1.72 -2.10
C ARG A 193 -2.75 -2.97 -1.31
N VAL A 194 -1.55 -3.50 -1.52
CA VAL A 194 -1.05 -4.69 -0.82
C VAL A 194 -0.93 -4.42 0.69
N LEU A 195 -0.26 -3.36 1.10
CA LEU A 195 -0.03 -3.04 2.51
C LEU A 195 -1.34 -2.77 3.26
N LEU A 196 -2.30 -2.06 2.65
CA LEU A 196 -3.57 -1.81 3.29
C LEU A 196 -4.42 -3.09 3.42
N SER A 197 -4.29 -4.03 2.48
CA SER A 197 -4.94 -5.34 2.60
C SER A 197 -4.37 -6.16 3.76
N CYS A 198 -3.06 -6.05 4.03
CA CYS A 198 -2.40 -6.71 5.16
C CYS A 198 -2.87 -6.20 6.53
N MET A 199 -3.40 -4.98 6.63
CA MET A 199 -3.98 -4.46 7.88
C MET A 199 -5.29 -5.13 8.28
N SER A 200 -6.03 -5.66 7.33
CA SER A 200 -7.37 -6.25 7.55
C SER A 200 -7.40 -7.76 7.36
N ASP A 201 -6.35 -8.36 6.83
CA ASP A 201 -6.28 -9.77 6.48
C ASP A 201 -4.95 -10.37 6.95
N TYR A 202 -5.03 -11.18 7.99
CA TYR A 202 -3.86 -11.83 8.60
C TYR A 202 -3.16 -12.78 7.61
N SER A 203 -3.90 -13.47 6.72
CA SER A 203 -3.28 -14.34 5.71
C SER A 203 -2.37 -13.54 4.78
N LYS A 204 -2.88 -12.40 4.27
CA LYS A 204 -2.09 -11.49 3.42
C LYS A 204 -0.88 -10.90 4.15
N LYS A 205 -1.02 -10.59 5.45
CA LYS A 205 0.09 -10.14 6.30
C LYS A 205 1.20 -11.20 6.32
N THR A 206 0.85 -12.47 6.57
CA THR A 206 1.77 -13.61 6.63
C THR A 206 2.42 -13.89 5.27
N GLU A 207 1.64 -13.90 4.17
CA GLU A 207 2.13 -14.08 2.80
C GLU A 207 3.16 -13.02 2.39
N ASN A 208 3.01 -11.80 2.91
CA ASN A 208 3.95 -10.71 2.71
C ASN A 208 5.16 -10.74 3.66
N GLY A 209 5.23 -11.71 4.57
CA GLY A 209 6.32 -11.85 5.54
C GLY A 209 6.36 -10.73 6.58
N ILE A 210 5.20 -10.07 6.82
CA ILE A 210 5.07 -8.98 7.78
C ILE A 210 4.77 -9.57 9.14
N LYS A 211 5.69 -9.42 10.09
CA LYS A 211 5.56 -9.97 11.45
C LYS A 211 4.80 -9.03 12.39
N ASN A 212 5.19 -7.75 12.40
CA ASN A 212 4.59 -6.73 13.27
C ASN A 212 3.69 -5.81 12.45
N GLU A 213 2.64 -5.27 13.07
CA GLU A 213 1.71 -4.35 12.39
C GLU A 213 2.38 -3.02 12.03
N GLU A 214 3.29 -2.56 12.89
CA GLU A 214 4.07 -1.34 12.67
C GLU A 214 4.97 -1.44 11.43
N ASP A 215 5.40 -2.65 11.04
CA ASP A 215 6.21 -2.86 9.83
C ASP A 215 5.46 -2.42 8.58
N ILE A 216 4.11 -2.45 8.58
CA ILE A 216 3.28 -1.94 7.48
C ILE A 216 3.53 -0.44 7.27
N LEU A 217 3.65 0.34 8.36
CA LEU A 217 3.94 1.77 8.28
C LEU A 217 5.34 2.04 7.75
N TYR A 218 6.34 1.28 8.20
CA TYR A 218 7.71 1.41 7.71
C TYR A 218 7.84 1.02 6.24
N LEU A 219 7.20 -0.05 5.81
CA LEU A 219 7.16 -0.47 4.39
C LEU A 219 6.45 0.58 3.52
N GLN A 220 5.39 1.23 4.05
CA GLN A 220 4.72 2.34 3.37
C GLN A 220 5.64 3.57 3.24
N ILE A 221 6.41 3.90 4.28
CA ILE A 221 7.40 4.98 4.25
C ILE A 221 8.45 4.67 3.18
N ILE A 222 9.03 3.47 3.15
CA ILE A 222 10.03 3.07 2.15
C ILE A 222 9.47 3.24 0.74
N SER A 223 8.27 2.71 0.45
CA SER A 223 7.65 2.82 -0.87
C SER A 223 7.40 4.28 -1.26
N LYS A 224 6.93 5.13 -0.33
CA LYS A 224 6.72 6.57 -0.60
C LYS A 224 8.04 7.31 -0.84
N ARG A 225 9.12 6.97 -0.11
CA ARG A 225 10.42 7.58 -0.35
C ARG A 225 10.99 7.19 -1.73
N MET A 226 10.77 5.96 -2.17
CA MET A 226 11.19 5.51 -3.49
C MET A 226 10.46 6.25 -4.61
N GLU A 227 9.15 6.44 -4.51
CA GLU A 227 8.38 7.28 -5.45
C GLU A 227 8.89 8.72 -5.43
N SER A 228 9.07 9.32 -4.27
CA SER A 228 9.58 10.68 -4.16
C SER A 228 11.03 10.84 -4.68
N ILE A 229 11.85 9.80 -4.62
CA ILE A 229 13.19 9.78 -5.26
C ILE A 229 13.02 9.83 -6.78
N SER A 230 12.12 9.01 -7.35
CA SER A 230 11.82 9.01 -8.79
C SER A 230 11.39 10.39 -9.28
N ASP A 231 10.44 11.03 -8.60
CA ASP A 231 10.00 12.40 -8.87
C ASP A 231 11.16 13.41 -8.92
N ASN A 232 12.07 13.31 -7.94
CA ASN A 232 13.20 14.23 -7.87
C ASN A 232 14.22 13.98 -9.00
N ILE A 233 14.40 12.72 -9.44
CA ILE A 233 15.22 12.39 -10.60
C ILE A 233 14.59 12.97 -11.87
N LEU A 234 13.27 12.81 -12.08
CA LEU A 234 12.56 13.40 -13.22
C LEU A 234 12.78 14.92 -13.29
N ARG A 235 12.68 15.61 -12.16
CA ARG A 235 12.86 17.06 -12.08
C ARG A 235 14.29 17.51 -12.39
N MET A 236 15.30 16.64 -12.25
CA MET A 236 16.68 16.96 -12.62
C MET A 236 16.88 17.16 -14.13
N ARG A 237 15.98 16.64 -14.98
CA ARG A 237 16.05 16.79 -16.44
C ARG A 237 16.13 18.25 -16.91
N THR A 238 15.46 19.16 -16.20
CA THR A 238 15.41 20.59 -16.55
C THR A 238 16.62 21.37 -16.04
N MET A 239 17.51 20.73 -15.28
CA MET A 239 18.65 21.36 -14.62
C MET A 239 19.98 21.09 -15.33
N ASP A 240 19.96 20.29 -16.40
CA ASP A 240 21.14 19.82 -17.14
C ASP A 240 22.28 19.34 -16.21
N PRO A 241 22.07 18.29 -15.42
CA PRO A 241 23.03 17.83 -14.42
C PRO A 241 24.34 17.41 -15.08
N SER A 242 25.46 17.78 -14.45
CA SER A 242 26.79 17.40 -14.91
C SER A 242 27.04 15.89 -14.75
N LYS A 243 28.07 15.37 -15.45
CA LYS A 243 28.48 13.96 -15.26
C LYS A 243 28.83 13.65 -13.79
N SER A 244 29.39 14.61 -13.06
CA SER A 244 29.68 14.47 -11.63
C SER A 244 28.40 14.34 -10.80
N ASP A 245 27.34 15.10 -11.14
CA ASP A 245 26.05 15.04 -10.46
C ASP A 245 25.41 13.68 -10.67
N ILE A 246 25.42 13.16 -11.91
CA ILE A 246 24.91 11.83 -12.25
C ILE A 246 25.71 10.72 -11.53
N ALA A 247 27.05 10.84 -11.46
CA ALA A 247 27.88 9.88 -10.74
C ALA A 247 27.54 9.88 -9.23
N THR A 248 27.29 11.04 -8.63
CA THR A 248 26.87 11.17 -7.23
C THR A 248 25.49 10.56 -7.03
N LEU A 249 24.52 10.85 -7.91
CA LEU A 249 23.20 10.25 -7.90
C LEU A 249 23.28 8.72 -7.98
N SER A 250 24.08 8.19 -8.91
CA SER A 250 24.28 6.76 -9.08
C SER A 250 24.81 6.10 -7.81
N LYS A 251 25.76 6.73 -7.11
CA LYS A 251 26.28 6.26 -5.82
C LYS A 251 25.16 6.19 -4.77
N ILE A 252 24.34 7.23 -4.66
CA ILE A 252 23.20 7.26 -3.72
C ILE A 252 22.25 6.09 -4.01
N ILE A 253 21.88 5.86 -5.27
CA ILE A 253 20.92 4.82 -5.65
C ILE A 253 21.50 3.40 -5.45
N VAL A 254 22.82 3.19 -5.58
CA VAL A 254 23.45 1.91 -5.25
C VAL A 254 23.19 1.52 -3.79
N PHE A 255 23.23 2.45 -2.85
CA PHE A 255 22.95 2.19 -1.44
C PHE A 255 21.47 1.83 -1.20
N LEU A 256 20.54 2.45 -1.92
CA LEU A 256 19.14 2.03 -1.90
C LEU A 256 19.00 0.55 -2.34
N GLY A 257 19.79 0.11 -3.33
CA GLY A 257 19.84 -1.29 -3.76
C GLY A 257 20.38 -2.24 -2.70
N LYS A 258 21.41 -1.82 -1.94
CA LYS A 258 21.90 -2.61 -0.80
C LYS A 258 20.80 -2.80 0.25
N LEU A 259 20.04 -1.75 0.56
CA LEU A 259 18.90 -1.83 1.49
C LEU A 259 17.85 -2.84 1.02
N MET A 260 17.51 -2.84 -0.28
CA MET A 260 16.52 -3.77 -0.85
C MET A 260 17.02 -5.23 -0.89
N SER A 261 18.33 -5.46 -0.99
CA SER A 261 18.90 -6.80 -1.09
C SER A 261 18.86 -7.59 0.22
N GLN A 262 18.71 -6.93 1.37
CA GLN A 262 18.65 -7.53 2.71
C GLN A 262 19.86 -8.44 3.06
N LYS A 263 21.02 -8.22 2.43
CA LYS A 263 22.24 -9.01 2.68
C LYS A 263 23.07 -8.50 3.86
N GLU A 264 22.85 -7.25 4.24
CA GLU A 264 23.60 -6.57 5.32
C GLU A 264 22.60 -5.84 6.23
N GLU A 265 22.98 -5.59 7.49
CA GLU A 265 22.18 -4.80 8.42
C GLU A 265 22.04 -3.35 7.94
N ALA A 266 20.82 -2.80 8.05
CA ALA A 266 20.52 -1.46 7.57
C ALA A 266 21.35 -0.37 8.30
N THR A 267 21.67 -0.56 9.58
CA THR A 267 22.55 0.34 10.36
C THR A 267 23.93 0.46 9.75
N ARG A 268 24.54 -0.64 9.32
CA ARG A 268 25.85 -0.66 8.67
C ARG A 268 25.80 0.05 7.31
N ILE A 269 24.78 -0.30 6.49
CA ILE A 269 24.58 0.34 5.18
C ILE A 269 24.42 1.85 5.35
N LYS A 270 23.61 2.30 6.33
CA LYS A 270 23.41 3.72 6.63
C LYS A 270 24.71 4.42 7.00
N SER A 271 25.53 3.83 7.89
CA SER A 271 26.81 4.41 8.30
C SER A 271 27.80 4.60 7.13
N GLU A 272 27.78 3.69 6.13
CA GLU A 272 28.56 3.87 4.90
C GLU A 272 27.94 4.94 3.99
N PHE A 273 26.62 4.98 3.89
CA PHE A 273 25.85 5.92 3.09
C PHE A 273 26.09 7.37 3.51
N GLU A 274 26.13 7.64 4.82
CA GLU A 274 26.36 8.99 5.38
C GLU A 274 27.75 9.57 5.06
N LYS A 275 28.69 8.75 4.60
CA LYS A 275 30.01 9.21 4.12
C LYS A 275 29.98 9.79 2.70
N ILE A 276 28.83 9.71 2.00
CA ILE A 276 28.70 10.27 0.66
C ILE A 276 28.72 11.79 0.75
N THR A 277 29.75 12.41 0.18
CA THR A 277 29.83 13.86 0.04
C THR A 277 29.11 14.31 -1.21
N ILE A 278 28.16 15.23 -1.07
CA ILE A 278 27.41 15.83 -2.18
C ILE A 278 28.04 17.16 -2.51
N SER A 279 28.46 17.34 -3.77
CA SER A 279 28.94 18.59 -4.29
C SER A 279 28.46 18.78 -5.73
N SER A 280 28.03 19.96 -6.09
CA SER A 280 27.65 20.36 -7.44
C SER A 280 27.92 21.84 -7.65
N LYS A 281 28.32 22.20 -8.87
CA LYS A 281 28.45 23.63 -9.28
C LYS A 281 27.07 24.23 -9.60
N ASN A 282 26.06 23.40 -9.89
CA ASN A 282 24.70 23.83 -10.15
C ASN A 282 23.91 23.78 -8.84
N HIS A 283 23.47 24.91 -8.31
CA HIS A 283 22.74 25.02 -7.06
C HIS A 283 21.41 24.21 -7.06
N GLN A 284 20.71 24.15 -8.19
CA GLN A 284 19.46 23.40 -8.29
C GLN A 284 19.74 21.89 -8.27
N ALA A 285 20.74 21.42 -9.01
CA ALA A 285 21.17 20.03 -8.98
C ALA A 285 21.67 19.63 -7.58
N PHE A 286 22.44 20.49 -6.91
CA PHE A 286 22.88 20.29 -5.53
C PHE A 286 21.69 20.10 -4.58
N ALA A 287 20.69 20.99 -4.65
CA ALA A 287 19.51 20.91 -3.81
C ALA A 287 18.72 19.60 -4.06
N ARG A 288 18.62 19.13 -5.30
CA ARG A 288 17.95 17.87 -5.64
C ARG A 288 18.72 16.65 -5.16
N LEU A 289 20.04 16.63 -5.32
CA LEU A 289 20.89 15.55 -4.81
C LEU A 289 20.77 15.42 -3.29
N ASN A 290 20.82 16.54 -2.56
CA ASN A 290 20.60 16.53 -1.11
C ASN A 290 19.22 16.02 -0.76
N ARG A 291 18.17 16.44 -1.48
CA ARG A 291 16.81 15.95 -1.24
C ARG A 291 16.70 14.44 -1.46
N ILE A 292 17.28 13.91 -2.54
CA ILE A 292 17.32 12.46 -2.82
C ILE A 292 18.09 11.72 -1.72
N HIS A 293 19.22 12.27 -1.27
CA HIS A 293 20.01 11.71 -0.18
C HIS A 293 19.18 11.63 1.11
N ASP A 294 18.46 12.69 1.48
CA ASP A 294 17.61 12.72 2.66
C ASP A 294 16.46 11.69 2.57
N LEU A 295 15.84 11.57 1.39
CA LEU A 295 14.79 10.56 1.16
C LEU A 295 15.33 9.13 1.30
N CYS A 296 16.55 8.87 0.85
CA CYS A 296 17.22 7.58 1.08
C CYS A 296 17.49 7.35 2.58
N ARG A 297 17.95 8.39 3.30
CA ARG A 297 18.16 8.30 4.76
C ARG A 297 16.88 7.92 5.49
N ASP A 298 15.75 8.56 5.15
CA ASP A 298 14.46 8.23 5.73
C ASP A 298 14.06 6.76 5.46
N ALA A 299 14.38 6.22 4.27
CA ALA A 299 14.13 4.82 3.96
C ALA A 299 15.02 3.87 4.79
N PHE A 300 16.28 4.24 5.04
CA PHE A 300 17.15 3.51 5.96
C PHE A 300 16.60 3.51 7.38
N ASP A 301 16.15 4.66 7.89
CA ASP A 301 15.60 4.77 9.24
C ASP A 301 14.35 3.89 9.41
N ALA A 302 13.46 3.89 8.41
CA ALA A 302 12.31 3.00 8.41
C ALA A 302 12.73 1.50 8.45
N LYS A 303 13.75 1.12 7.68
CA LYS A 303 14.24 -0.26 7.67
C LYS A 303 14.93 -0.66 8.98
N ILE A 304 15.71 0.25 9.58
CA ILE A 304 16.35 0.04 10.89
C ILE A 304 15.29 -0.20 11.98
N ASN A 305 14.22 0.58 11.97
CA ASN A 305 13.12 0.40 12.92
C ASN A 305 12.46 -0.98 12.77
N MET A 306 12.27 -1.48 11.54
CA MET A 306 11.78 -2.85 11.32
C MET A 306 12.73 -3.91 11.89
N GLU A 307 14.06 -3.74 11.70
CA GLU A 307 15.07 -4.65 12.25
C GLU A 307 15.10 -4.60 13.78
N PHE A 308 14.85 -3.44 14.39
CA PHE A 308 14.75 -3.30 15.84
C PHE A 308 13.46 -3.93 16.40
N ASN A 309 12.33 -3.82 15.69
CA ASN A 309 11.11 -4.51 16.07
C ASN A 309 11.28 -6.03 16.10
N GLU A 310 12.10 -6.60 15.23
CA GLU A 310 12.43 -8.03 15.28
C GLU A 310 13.30 -8.36 16.50
N LYS A 311 14.29 -7.52 16.82
CA LYS A 311 15.26 -7.75 17.92
C LYS A 311 14.67 -7.47 19.30
N ILE A 312 13.70 -6.56 19.46
CA ILE A 312 13.15 -6.16 20.76
C ILE A 312 12.48 -7.34 21.47
N LYS A 313 11.95 -8.32 20.72
CA LYS A 313 11.36 -9.54 21.27
C LYS A 313 12.38 -10.38 22.03
N ASP A 314 13.64 -10.34 21.63
CA ASP A 314 14.73 -11.08 22.27
C ASP A 314 15.17 -10.44 23.59
N TYR A 315 14.88 -9.15 23.79
CA TYR A 315 15.23 -8.38 24.99
C TYR A 315 14.08 -8.27 26.02
N ALA A 316 12.84 -8.46 25.60
CA ALA A 316 11.65 -8.26 26.45
C ALA A 316 11.31 -9.45 27.37
N VAL A 317 12.04 -10.55 27.28
CA VAL A 317 11.78 -11.80 28.02
C VAL A 317 12.93 -12.09 28.98
N LYS A 318 13.09 -11.25 29.99
CA LYS A 318 13.88 -11.62 31.21
C LYS A 318 13.27 -11.01 32.44
#